data_475bc3bb3a33be92843790d87db14da1
#
_entry.id   475bc3bb3a33be92843790d87db14da1
#
_cell.length_a   1.000
_cell.length_b   1.000
_cell.length_c   1.000
_cell.angle_alpha   90.00
_cell.angle_beta   90.00
_cell.angle_gamma   90.00
#
_symmetry.space_group_name_H-M   'P 1'
#
loop_
_entity.id
_entity.type
_entity.pdbx_description
1 polymer ?
#
loop_
_entity_poly.entity_id
_entity_poly.type
_entity_poly.pdbx_seq_one_letter_code
_entity_poly.pdbx_strand_id
1 'polypeptide(L)'
;IALSREEMGHFKMVHDRILKMGFTMGRDRKDEYVLKLREFFPKGGSRITQMVHRLLIAGLIEARSCERFRLLSEELEDKELAKFYRDLMVSEANHYTMFLKFARQYGDRKIVDQKWQELLDFEAEIMKELGKNESIHG
;
A
#
# COMPACT_ATOMS: atom_id res chain seq x y z
N ILE A 1 -8.17 6.80 -14.06
CA ILE A 1 -9.50 7.40 -13.65
C ILE A 1 -10.31 6.39 -12.83
N ALA A 2 -10.46 5.12 -13.26
CA ALA A 2 -11.22 4.12 -12.49
C ALA A 2 -10.61 3.91 -11.09
N LEU A 3 -9.33 3.56 -11.01
CA LEU A 3 -8.60 3.40 -9.76
C LEU A 3 -8.72 4.64 -8.85
N SER A 4 -8.52 5.85 -9.37
CA SER A 4 -8.62 7.06 -8.54
C SER A 4 -10.01 7.29 -7.95
N ARG A 5 -11.07 6.83 -8.63
CA ARG A 5 -12.44 6.89 -8.09
C ARG A 5 -12.66 5.84 -7.01
N GLU A 6 -12.08 4.66 -7.18
CA GLU A 6 -12.13 3.58 -6.21
C GLU A 6 -11.41 3.99 -4.92
N GLU A 7 -10.17 4.51 -5.03
CA GLU A 7 -9.42 5.04 -3.88
C GLU A 7 -10.15 6.17 -3.15
N MET A 8 -10.77 7.09 -3.89
CA MET A 8 -11.59 8.14 -3.27
C MET A 8 -12.82 7.54 -2.57
N GLY A 9 -13.37 6.46 -3.10
CA GLY A 9 -14.44 5.68 -2.46
C GLY A 9 -13.97 5.06 -1.15
N HIS A 10 -12.81 4.41 -1.13
CA HIS A 10 -12.20 3.84 0.06
C HIS A 10 -11.93 4.91 1.13
N PHE A 11 -11.31 6.01 0.72
CA PHE A 11 -11.10 7.15 1.62
C PHE A 11 -12.41 7.61 2.27
N LYS A 12 -13.46 7.80 1.46
CA LYS A 12 -14.77 8.20 1.98
C LYS A 12 -15.35 7.18 2.95
N MET A 13 -15.26 5.90 2.64
CA MET A 13 -15.77 4.81 3.49
C MET A 13 -15.04 4.81 4.85
N VAL A 14 -13.71 4.94 4.85
CA VAL A 14 -12.91 5.01 6.08
C VAL A 14 -13.24 6.26 6.87
N HIS A 15 -13.33 7.42 6.23
CA HIS A 15 -13.67 8.69 6.85
C HIS A 15 -15.06 8.64 7.52
N ASP A 16 -16.09 8.17 6.79
CA ASP A 16 -17.43 8.04 7.32
C ASP A 16 -17.48 7.09 8.54
N ARG A 17 -16.67 6.03 8.52
CA ARG A 17 -16.54 5.09 9.64
C ARG A 17 -15.92 5.75 10.87
N ILE A 18 -14.85 6.53 10.70
CA ILE A 18 -14.21 7.31 11.78
C ILE A 18 -15.24 8.25 12.43
N LEU A 19 -15.99 8.99 11.62
CA LEU A 19 -17.03 9.89 12.13
C LEU A 19 -18.15 9.13 12.86
N LYS A 20 -18.62 7.99 12.33
CA LYS A 20 -19.64 7.14 12.97
C LYS A 20 -19.18 6.62 14.34
N MET A 21 -17.88 6.38 14.52
CA MET A 21 -17.29 5.97 15.79
C MET A 21 -17.06 7.14 16.77
N GLY A 22 -17.41 8.37 16.40
CA GLY A 22 -17.26 9.56 17.24
C GLY A 22 -15.86 10.19 17.22
N PHE A 23 -15.00 9.74 16.32
CA PHE A 23 -13.66 10.29 16.13
C PHE A 23 -13.64 11.34 15.01
N THR A 24 -12.61 12.19 15.03
CA THR A 24 -12.30 13.15 13.96
C THR A 24 -10.94 12.84 13.36
N MET A 25 -10.77 13.13 12.08
CA MET A 25 -9.45 13.01 11.46
C MET A 25 -8.47 14.01 12.09
N GLY A 26 -7.27 13.51 12.42
CA GLY A 26 -6.17 14.33 12.88
C GLY A 26 -5.55 15.17 11.75
N ARG A 27 -4.49 15.91 12.08
CA ARG A 27 -3.68 16.61 11.07
C ARG A 27 -2.90 15.62 10.22
N ASP A 28 -2.70 15.95 8.96
CA ASP A 28 -1.83 15.18 8.07
C ASP A 28 -0.45 15.01 8.68
N ARG A 29 0.04 13.78 8.66
CA ARG A 29 1.41 13.42 9.07
C ARG A 29 2.14 12.87 7.87
N LYS A 30 3.46 13.12 7.82
CA LYS A 30 4.31 12.47 6.83
C LYS A 30 4.42 10.99 7.20
N ASP A 31 4.20 10.14 6.21
CA ASP A 31 4.39 8.71 6.36
C ASP A 31 5.88 8.39 6.13
N GLU A 32 6.62 8.12 7.22
CA GLU A 32 8.05 7.83 7.19
C GLU A 32 8.36 6.55 6.42
N TYR A 33 7.50 5.55 6.49
CA TYR A 33 7.64 4.31 5.74
C TYR A 33 7.61 4.57 4.23
N VAL A 34 6.62 5.31 3.75
CA VAL A 34 6.51 5.66 2.32
C VAL A 34 7.69 6.53 1.86
N LEU A 35 8.16 7.45 2.72
CA LEU A 35 9.33 8.27 2.40
C LEU A 35 10.59 7.41 2.23
N LYS A 36 10.85 6.48 3.15
CA LYS A 36 11.98 5.56 3.08
C LYS A 36 11.89 4.62 1.88
N LEU A 37 10.73 4.03 1.60
CA LEU A 37 10.54 3.20 0.40
C LEU A 37 10.91 3.93 -0.90
N ARG A 38 10.60 5.22 -1.00
CA ARG A 38 10.91 6.02 -2.18
C ARG A 38 12.40 6.29 -2.39
N GLU A 39 13.24 6.06 -1.36
CA GLU A 39 14.70 6.18 -1.45
C GLU A 39 15.34 4.97 -2.13
N PHE A 40 14.66 3.83 -2.21
CA PHE A 40 15.16 2.61 -2.81
C PHE A 40 15.54 2.79 -4.29
N PHE A 41 14.72 3.50 -5.05
CA PHE A 41 14.96 3.69 -6.47
C PHE A 41 15.75 4.97 -6.75
N PRO A 42 16.79 4.91 -7.62
CA PRO A 42 17.55 6.08 -7.99
C PRO A 42 16.65 7.11 -8.70
N LYS A 43 16.95 8.39 -8.47
CA LYS A 43 16.32 9.48 -9.21
C LYS A 43 16.85 9.50 -10.64
N GLY A 44 15.95 9.76 -11.61
CA GLY A 44 16.32 9.85 -13.02
C GLY A 44 15.97 8.60 -13.82
N GLY A 45 16.57 8.45 -14.98
CA GLY A 45 16.23 7.41 -15.95
C GLY A 45 15.09 7.80 -16.90
N SER A 46 14.68 6.88 -17.76
CA SER A 46 13.59 7.10 -18.72
C SER A 46 12.25 7.26 -18.01
N ARG A 47 11.27 7.87 -18.69
CA ARG A 47 9.89 7.98 -18.16
C ARG A 47 9.28 6.59 -17.86
N ILE A 48 9.62 5.58 -18.69
CA ILE A 48 9.17 4.20 -18.49
C ILE A 48 9.81 3.61 -17.24
N THR A 49 11.12 3.77 -17.05
CA THR A 49 11.82 3.32 -15.85
C THR A 49 11.22 3.93 -14.59
N GLN A 50 11.01 5.24 -14.58
CA GLN A 50 10.40 5.93 -13.44
C GLN A 50 8.97 5.46 -13.17
N MET A 51 8.18 5.19 -14.21
CA MET A 51 6.83 4.65 -14.10
C MET A 51 6.87 3.24 -13.46
N VAL A 52 7.76 2.37 -13.94
CA VAL A 52 7.92 1.01 -13.37
C VAL A 52 8.30 1.08 -11.89
N HIS A 53 9.25 1.93 -11.51
CA HIS A 53 9.62 2.13 -10.10
C HIS A 53 8.42 2.55 -9.24
N ARG A 54 7.61 3.50 -9.73
CA ARG A 54 6.39 3.94 -9.02
C ARG A 54 5.35 2.84 -8.90
N LEU A 55 5.19 2.00 -9.94
CA LEU A 55 4.27 0.87 -9.92
C LEU A 55 4.71 -0.20 -8.89
N LEU A 56 6.02 -0.45 -8.75
CA LEU A 56 6.55 -1.37 -7.75
C LEU A 56 6.33 -0.84 -6.32
N ILE A 57 6.62 0.44 -6.06
CA ILE A 57 6.36 1.04 -4.74
C ILE A 57 4.86 1.02 -4.42
N ALA A 58 3.99 1.42 -5.36
CA ALA A 58 2.55 1.36 -5.17
C ALA A 58 2.10 -0.07 -4.89
N GLY A 59 2.55 -1.06 -5.68
CA GLY A 59 2.23 -2.46 -5.45
C GLY A 59 2.64 -2.96 -4.07
N LEU A 60 3.79 -2.52 -3.53
CA LEU A 60 4.21 -2.90 -2.19
C LEU A 60 3.31 -2.28 -1.10
N ILE A 61 2.95 -1.01 -1.25
CA ILE A 61 2.03 -0.33 -0.33
C ILE A 61 0.69 -1.06 -0.27
N GLU A 62 0.13 -1.41 -1.44
CA GLU A 62 -1.14 -2.16 -1.52
C GLU A 62 -1.02 -3.57 -0.91
N ALA A 63 0.10 -4.25 -1.15
CA ALA A 63 0.34 -5.57 -0.56
C ALA A 63 0.37 -5.50 0.98
N ARG A 64 0.97 -4.45 1.55
CA ARG A 64 0.98 -4.21 3.00
C ARG A 64 -0.39 -3.85 3.54
N SER A 65 -1.13 -3.01 2.85
CA SER A 65 -2.52 -2.70 3.20
C SER A 65 -3.39 -3.97 3.19
N CYS A 66 -3.25 -4.79 2.15
CA CYS A 66 -3.94 -6.08 2.03
C CYS A 66 -3.63 -7.02 3.21
N GLU A 67 -2.34 -7.19 3.57
CA GLU A 67 -1.92 -8.03 4.70
C GLU A 67 -2.50 -7.53 6.03
N ARG A 68 -2.42 -6.23 6.28
CA ARG A 68 -2.96 -5.60 7.49
C ARG A 68 -4.47 -5.74 7.58
N PHE A 69 -5.20 -5.47 6.50
CA PHE A 69 -6.65 -5.62 6.48
C PHE A 69 -7.08 -7.09 6.65
N ARG A 70 -6.29 -8.03 6.15
CA ARG A 70 -6.49 -9.45 6.41
C ARG A 70 -6.41 -9.75 7.91
N LEU A 71 -5.33 -9.36 8.58
CA LEU A 71 -5.15 -9.57 10.01
C LEU A 71 -6.28 -8.93 10.82
N LEU A 72 -6.62 -7.67 10.52
CA LEU A 72 -7.74 -6.99 11.19
C LEU A 72 -9.08 -7.72 10.96
N SER A 73 -9.30 -8.24 9.75
CA SER A 73 -10.53 -9.00 9.46
C SER A 73 -10.64 -10.35 10.18
N GLU A 74 -9.49 -10.93 10.55
CA GLU A 74 -9.40 -12.22 11.23
C GLU A 74 -9.45 -12.06 12.76
N GLU A 75 -8.82 -11.00 13.32
CA GLU A 75 -8.62 -10.85 14.76
C GLU A 75 -9.68 -9.98 15.47
N LEU A 76 -10.42 -9.15 14.73
CA LEU A 76 -11.43 -8.27 15.35
C LEU A 76 -12.67 -9.03 15.79
N GLU A 77 -13.10 -8.80 17.04
CA GLU A 77 -14.35 -9.34 17.59
C GLU A 77 -15.59 -8.70 16.94
N ASP A 78 -15.53 -7.41 16.63
CA ASP A 78 -16.59 -6.67 15.92
C ASP A 78 -16.76 -7.20 14.49
N LYS A 79 -17.82 -7.98 14.28
CA LYS A 79 -18.08 -8.63 12.98
C LYS A 79 -18.38 -7.65 11.84
N GLU A 80 -18.96 -6.48 12.15
CA GLU A 80 -19.20 -5.44 11.15
C GLU A 80 -17.89 -4.81 10.71
N LEU A 81 -17.01 -4.50 11.66
CA LEU A 81 -15.69 -3.95 11.39
C LEU A 81 -14.76 -4.98 10.72
N ALA A 82 -14.80 -6.23 11.16
CA ALA A 82 -14.07 -7.32 10.50
C ALA A 82 -14.47 -7.49 9.03
N LYS A 83 -15.79 -7.45 8.74
CA LYS A 83 -16.28 -7.48 7.36
C LYS A 83 -15.81 -6.27 6.55
N PHE A 84 -15.85 -5.08 7.12
CA PHE A 84 -15.38 -3.86 6.48
C PHE A 84 -13.90 -3.99 6.03
N TYR A 85 -13.01 -4.48 6.90
CA TYR A 85 -11.61 -4.70 6.54
C TYR A 85 -11.42 -5.83 5.52
N ARG A 86 -12.27 -6.86 5.55
CA ARG A 86 -12.24 -7.92 4.53
C ARG A 86 -12.59 -7.39 3.14
N ASP A 87 -13.59 -6.53 3.06
CA ASP A 87 -14.01 -5.93 1.78
C ASP A 87 -12.89 -5.03 1.22
N LEU A 88 -12.22 -4.21 2.06
CA LEU A 88 -11.04 -3.44 1.66
C LEU A 88 -9.88 -4.34 1.22
N MET A 89 -9.56 -5.40 1.98
CA MET A 89 -8.50 -6.35 1.64
C MET A 89 -8.62 -6.88 0.21
N VAL A 90 -9.84 -7.22 -0.23
CA VAL A 90 -10.08 -7.74 -1.59
C VAL A 90 -9.74 -6.69 -2.64
N SER A 91 -10.08 -5.43 -2.39
CA SER A 91 -9.76 -4.33 -3.29
C SER A 91 -8.25 -4.10 -3.38
N GLU A 92 -7.55 -4.01 -2.24
CA GLU A 92 -6.10 -3.83 -2.19
C GLU A 92 -5.34 -4.99 -2.87
N ALA A 93 -5.82 -6.23 -2.73
CA ALA A 93 -5.26 -7.38 -3.44
C ALA A 93 -5.37 -7.24 -4.97
N ASN A 94 -6.47 -6.68 -5.47
CA ASN A 94 -6.66 -6.39 -6.89
C ASN A 94 -5.72 -5.28 -7.36
N HIS A 95 -5.56 -4.20 -6.58
CA HIS A 95 -4.63 -3.10 -6.89
C HIS A 95 -3.19 -3.59 -6.93
N TYR A 96 -2.75 -4.34 -5.93
CA TYR A 96 -1.43 -4.95 -5.88
C TYR A 96 -1.12 -5.77 -7.14
N THR A 97 -2.01 -6.71 -7.50
CA THR A 97 -1.81 -7.55 -8.68
C THR A 97 -1.81 -6.75 -9.98
N MET A 98 -2.64 -5.73 -10.08
CA MET A 98 -2.71 -4.81 -11.22
C MET A 98 -1.40 -4.02 -11.38
N PHE A 99 -0.86 -3.45 -10.30
CA PHE A 99 0.39 -2.69 -10.36
C PHE A 99 1.57 -3.57 -10.78
N LEU A 100 1.70 -4.79 -10.25
CA LEU A 100 2.74 -5.71 -10.69
C LEU A 100 2.58 -6.15 -12.14
N LYS A 101 1.34 -6.39 -12.58
CA LYS A 101 1.06 -6.69 -13.99
C LYS A 101 1.51 -5.55 -14.90
N PHE A 102 1.20 -4.31 -14.56
CA PHE A 102 1.62 -3.15 -15.36
C PHE A 102 3.14 -2.98 -15.32
N ALA A 103 3.79 -3.11 -14.16
CA ALA A 103 5.25 -3.05 -14.08
C ALA A 103 5.92 -4.05 -15.04
N ARG A 104 5.43 -5.31 -15.07
CA ARG A 104 5.91 -6.38 -15.96
C ARG A 104 5.55 -6.17 -17.43
N GLN A 105 4.48 -5.44 -17.71
CA GLN A 105 4.06 -5.12 -19.08
C GLN A 105 4.93 -4.04 -19.72
N TYR A 106 5.35 -3.04 -18.93
CA TYR A 106 6.09 -1.88 -19.44
C TYR A 106 7.60 -1.98 -19.22
N GLY A 107 8.06 -2.81 -18.30
CA GLY A 107 9.47 -3.09 -18.04
C GLY A 107 9.90 -4.47 -18.56
N ASP A 108 11.22 -4.72 -18.55
CA ASP A 108 11.73 -6.08 -18.73
C ASP A 108 11.31 -6.94 -17.53
N ARG A 109 10.60 -8.03 -17.80
CA ARG A 109 9.99 -8.86 -16.75
C ARG A 109 11.02 -9.40 -15.76
N LYS A 110 12.19 -9.85 -16.24
CA LYS A 110 13.23 -10.40 -15.35
C LYS A 110 13.80 -9.32 -14.44
N ILE A 111 14.05 -8.13 -15.01
CA ILE A 111 14.53 -6.98 -14.24
C ILE A 111 13.48 -6.52 -13.23
N VAL A 112 12.21 -6.48 -13.61
CA VAL A 112 11.10 -6.10 -12.72
C VAL A 112 10.96 -7.09 -11.57
N ASP A 113 11.00 -8.40 -11.84
CA ASP A 113 10.89 -9.43 -10.80
C ASP A 113 12.10 -9.41 -9.84
N GLN A 114 13.31 -9.17 -10.37
CA GLN A 114 14.50 -8.97 -9.54
C GLN A 114 14.35 -7.71 -8.66
N LYS A 115 13.94 -6.58 -9.24
CA LYS A 115 13.73 -5.34 -8.49
C LYS A 115 12.63 -5.44 -7.46
N TRP A 116 11.60 -6.22 -7.73
CA TRP A 116 10.56 -6.53 -6.76
C TRP A 116 11.14 -7.25 -5.54
N GLN A 117 11.97 -8.28 -5.74
CA GLN A 117 12.60 -8.99 -4.63
C GLN A 117 13.55 -8.09 -3.83
N GLU A 118 14.40 -7.32 -4.51
CA GLU A 118 15.29 -6.34 -3.87
C GLU A 118 14.51 -5.31 -3.04
N LEU A 119 13.35 -4.87 -3.52
CA LEU A 119 12.48 -3.92 -2.81
C LEU A 119 11.84 -4.56 -1.56
N LEU A 120 11.44 -5.83 -1.63
CA LEU A 120 10.95 -6.58 -0.46
C LEU A 120 12.03 -6.73 0.61
N ASP A 121 13.26 -7.06 0.21
CA ASP A 121 14.39 -7.19 1.13
C ASP A 121 14.73 -5.84 1.79
N PHE A 122 14.71 -4.76 1.02
CA PHE A 122 14.90 -3.39 1.52
C PHE A 122 13.79 -2.98 2.49
N GLU A 123 12.55 -3.30 2.17
CA GLU A 123 11.40 -3.02 3.04
C GLU A 123 11.49 -3.76 4.37
N ALA A 124 11.97 -5.00 4.37
CA ALA A 124 12.18 -5.75 5.60
C ALA A 124 13.17 -5.05 6.56
N GLU A 125 14.18 -4.37 6.04
CA GLU A 125 15.09 -3.56 6.87
C GLU A 125 14.41 -2.28 7.41
N ILE A 126 13.60 -1.59 6.57
CA ILE A 126 12.81 -0.45 7.02
C ILE A 126 11.89 -0.85 8.18
N MET A 127 11.22 -1.99 8.07
CA MET A 127 10.29 -2.46 9.11
C MET A 127 11.01 -2.78 10.43
N LYS A 128 12.25 -3.25 10.39
CA LYS A 128 13.07 -3.43 11.61
C LYS A 128 13.42 -2.10 12.29
N GLU A 129 13.67 -1.06 11.50
CA GLU A 129 14.01 0.28 12.01
C GLU A 129 12.80 1.02 12.58
N LEU A 130 11.68 0.99 11.85
CA LEU A 130 10.45 1.71 12.22
C LEU A 130 9.64 0.99 13.29
N GLY A 131 9.76 -0.27 13.37
CA GLY A 131 9.28 -1.38 14.18
C GLY A 131 8.15 -1.21 15.20
N LYS A 132 7.74 -0.03 15.61
CA LYS A 132 6.70 0.16 16.66
C LYS A 132 5.98 1.50 16.59
N ASN A 133 6.04 2.20 15.46
CA ASN A 133 5.30 3.44 15.31
C ASN A 133 3.83 3.17 15.01
N GLU A 134 2.93 3.92 15.66
CA GLU A 134 1.48 3.86 15.42
C GLU A 134 1.13 4.51 14.05
N SER A 135 1.67 3.98 12.96
CA SER A 135 1.34 4.43 11.62
C SER A 135 0.68 3.30 10.83
N ILE A 136 -0.05 3.66 9.76
CA ILE A 136 -0.76 2.67 8.95
C ILE A 136 0.22 1.68 8.28
N HIS A 137 1.43 2.09 7.99
CA HIS A 137 2.42 1.28 7.27
C HIS A 137 3.62 0.82 8.11
N GLY A 138 3.72 1.16 9.37
CA GLY A 138 4.82 0.73 10.24
C GLY A 138 4.68 1.21 11.65
#